data_9e2349d58f205dcc00b045a14312fa27
#
_entry.id   9e2349d58f205dcc00b045a14312fa27
#
_cell.length_a   1.000
_cell.length_b   1.000
_cell.length_c   1.000
_cell.angle_alpha   90.00
_cell.angle_beta   90.00
_cell.angle_gamma   90.00
#
_symmetry.space_group_name_H-M   'P 1'
#
loop_
_entity.id
_entity.type
_entity.pdbx_description
1 polymer ?
#
loop_
_entity_poly.entity_id
_entity_poly.type
_entity_poly.pdbx_seq_one_letter_code
_entity_poly.pdbx_strand_id
1 'polypeptide(L)'
;MLPPLTYIVSRLRIRQLRLLIALDELGTLHRAAERIAISQPGATKALHEIETTFGTPLFTRSAQGLQANDLGRCVIRYARLIHSDLAHLHEEMQSILQGHGGHLAIGTIAGSVPLMLRALTSLRQMQPEISVQIVEDISPRLLKLLDEGRLDLAIARTSGSQHPDDYECLSLHAERLALVAAPQHPQQGNPALSLTDLSGYSWVVYPTGTPMRTVLEREFGEAGLEFPRYPLETSSTFTMLSLLQEDPQLVAVMPHSIACSSEGFGLLRRLPLDLQARNEPCSIIHRRGSSLSPLASLLLEHLRSEQQALG
;
A
#
# COMPACT_ATOMS: atom_id res chain seq x y z
N MET A 1 -25.29 13.27 -22.61
CA MET A 1 -25.79 13.53 -21.23
C MET A 1 -25.95 12.19 -20.54
N LEU A 2 -25.46 12.03 -19.30
CA LEU A 2 -25.64 10.77 -18.56
C LEU A 2 -27.09 10.56 -18.16
N PRO A 3 -27.62 9.33 -18.21
CA PRO A 3 -28.96 8.99 -17.73
C PRO A 3 -29.16 9.31 -16.25
N PRO A 4 -30.39 9.55 -15.78
CA PRO A 4 -30.66 9.77 -14.36
C PRO A 4 -30.26 8.55 -13.51
N LEU A 5 -29.84 8.78 -12.26
CA LEU A 5 -29.43 7.71 -11.32
C LEU A 5 -30.50 6.63 -11.17
N THR A 6 -31.79 7.04 -11.06
CA THR A 6 -32.91 6.10 -10.94
C THR A 6 -33.02 5.14 -12.13
N TYR A 7 -32.69 5.59 -13.34
CA TYR A 7 -32.64 4.74 -14.52
C TYR A 7 -31.49 3.73 -14.45
N ILE A 8 -30.30 4.19 -14.04
CA ILE A 8 -29.13 3.31 -13.88
C ILE A 8 -29.41 2.24 -12.82
N VAL A 9 -29.88 2.63 -11.65
CA VAL A 9 -30.14 1.72 -10.51
C VAL A 9 -31.20 0.67 -10.88
N SER A 10 -32.23 1.01 -11.67
CA SER A 10 -33.27 0.08 -12.06
C SER A 10 -32.83 -0.98 -13.09
N ARG A 11 -31.71 -0.75 -13.79
CA ARG A 11 -31.27 -1.60 -14.92
C ARG A 11 -29.93 -2.28 -14.70
N LEU A 12 -29.04 -1.67 -13.94
CA LEU A 12 -27.73 -2.22 -13.67
C LEU A 12 -27.82 -3.41 -12.69
N ARG A 13 -27.22 -4.53 -13.06
CA ARG A 13 -27.22 -5.77 -12.25
C ARG A 13 -25.83 -6.05 -11.71
N ILE A 14 -25.73 -6.56 -10.49
CA ILE A 14 -24.45 -6.93 -9.85
C ILE A 14 -23.61 -7.86 -10.75
N ARG A 15 -24.23 -8.80 -11.45
CA ARG A 15 -23.52 -9.69 -12.38
C ARG A 15 -22.84 -8.92 -13.53
N GLN A 16 -23.41 -7.81 -13.94
CA GLN A 16 -22.84 -6.96 -14.99
C GLN A 16 -21.61 -6.20 -14.48
N LEU A 17 -21.57 -5.83 -13.19
CA LEU A 17 -20.37 -5.25 -12.56
C LEU A 17 -19.21 -6.24 -12.56
N ARG A 18 -19.47 -7.51 -12.28
CA ARG A 18 -18.45 -8.58 -12.37
C ARG A 18 -17.90 -8.74 -13.79
N LEU A 19 -18.73 -8.58 -14.82
CA LEU A 19 -18.28 -8.60 -16.21
C LEU A 19 -17.32 -7.45 -16.51
N LEU A 20 -17.62 -6.23 -16.06
CA LEU A 20 -16.75 -5.07 -16.26
C LEU A 20 -15.38 -5.27 -15.61
N ILE A 21 -15.35 -5.78 -14.37
CA ILE A 21 -14.11 -6.10 -13.65
C ILE A 21 -13.30 -7.15 -14.42
N ALA A 22 -13.94 -8.24 -14.85
CA ALA A 22 -13.27 -9.30 -15.58
C ALA A 22 -12.73 -8.83 -16.95
N LEU A 23 -13.44 -7.93 -17.64
CA LEU A 23 -12.99 -7.33 -18.90
C LEU A 23 -11.75 -6.46 -18.72
N ASP A 24 -11.70 -5.66 -17.66
CA ASP A 24 -10.55 -4.81 -17.33
C ASP A 24 -9.30 -5.65 -17.02
N GLU A 25 -9.47 -6.77 -16.30
CA GLU A 25 -8.37 -7.65 -15.92
C GLU A 25 -7.84 -8.52 -17.06
N LEU A 26 -8.72 -8.97 -17.94
CA LEU A 26 -8.41 -10.02 -18.93
C LEU A 26 -8.34 -9.50 -20.38
N GLY A 27 -8.83 -8.30 -20.65
CA GLY A 27 -8.74 -7.60 -21.92
C GLY A 27 -9.60 -8.18 -23.06
N THR A 28 -10.27 -9.32 -22.88
CA THR A 28 -11.07 -9.96 -23.95
C THR A 28 -12.42 -10.49 -23.43
N LEU A 29 -13.46 -10.37 -24.26
CA LEU A 29 -14.80 -10.89 -23.94
C LEU A 29 -14.82 -12.40 -23.72
N HIS A 30 -14.01 -13.13 -24.45
CA HIS A 30 -13.93 -14.60 -24.31
C HIS A 30 -13.43 -14.98 -22.89
N ARG A 31 -12.27 -14.48 -22.49
CA ARG A 31 -11.69 -14.78 -21.16
C ARG A 31 -12.55 -14.23 -20.02
N ALA A 32 -13.15 -13.05 -20.20
CA ALA A 32 -14.06 -12.49 -19.19
C ALA A 32 -15.32 -13.34 -19.04
N ALA A 33 -15.90 -13.84 -20.15
CA ALA A 33 -17.07 -14.71 -20.12
C ALA A 33 -16.77 -16.02 -19.37
N GLU A 34 -15.62 -16.66 -19.65
CA GLU A 34 -15.15 -17.85 -18.94
C GLU A 34 -15.01 -17.59 -17.44
N ARG A 35 -14.37 -16.48 -17.05
CA ARG A 35 -14.14 -16.09 -15.63
C ARG A 35 -15.46 -15.99 -14.84
N ILE A 36 -16.53 -15.46 -15.45
CA ILE A 36 -17.82 -15.27 -14.76
C ILE A 36 -18.84 -16.36 -15.10
N ALA A 37 -18.41 -17.43 -15.77
CA ALA A 37 -19.21 -18.59 -16.15
C ALA A 37 -20.46 -18.25 -16.98
N ILE A 38 -20.26 -17.51 -18.11
CA ILE A 38 -21.29 -17.23 -19.13
C ILE A 38 -20.73 -17.52 -20.52
N SER A 39 -21.63 -17.61 -21.52
CA SER A 39 -21.22 -17.72 -22.92
C SER A 39 -20.67 -16.39 -23.44
N GLN A 40 -19.74 -16.43 -24.40
CA GLN A 40 -19.22 -15.24 -25.06
C GLN A 40 -20.33 -14.36 -25.71
N PRO A 41 -21.34 -14.92 -26.41
CA PRO A 41 -22.48 -14.12 -26.89
C PRO A 41 -23.25 -13.45 -25.74
N GLY A 42 -23.38 -14.14 -24.60
CA GLY A 42 -23.99 -13.59 -23.38
C GLY A 42 -23.19 -12.40 -22.82
N ALA A 43 -21.85 -12.51 -22.80
CA ALA A 43 -20.98 -11.41 -22.37
C ALA A 43 -21.06 -10.20 -23.32
N THR A 44 -21.10 -10.44 -24.65
CA THR A 44 -21.28 -9.37 -25.65
C THR A 44 -22.59 -8.63 -25.45
N LYS A 45 -23.70 -9.37 -25.27
CA LYS A 45 -25.01 -8.79 -24.99
C LYS A 45 -25.02 -8.00 -23.69
N ALA A 46 -24.44 -8.57 -22.62
CA ALA A 46 -24.37 -7.91 -21.31
C ALA A 46 -23.55 -6.61 -21.37
N LEU A 47 -22.41 -6.59 -22.07
CA LEU A 47 -21.63 -5.36 -22.28
C LEU A 47 -22.45 -4.29 -23.01
N HIS A 48 -23.13 -4.68 -24.08
CA HIS A 48 -24.01 -3.75 -24.81
C HIS A 48 -25.14 -3.19 -23.94
N GLU A 49 -25.77 -4.02 -23.10
CA GLU A 49 -26.80 -3.59 -22.15
C GLU A 49 -26.23 -2.60 -21.10
N ILE A 50 -25.00 -2.83 -20.61
CA ILE A 50 -24.33 -1.92 -19.69
C ILE A 50 -24.08 -0.56 -20.37
N GLU A 51 -23.46 -0.55 -21.53
CA GLU A 51 -23.17 0.68 -22.28
C GLU A 51 -24.46 1.44 -22.67
N THR A 52 -25.52 0.73 -22.99
CA THR A 52 -26.85 1.31 -23.21
C THR A 52 -27.40 1.93 -21.91
N THR A 53 -27.19 1.26 -20.76
CA THR A 53 -27.63 1.77 -19.45
C THR A 53 -26.91 3.06 -19.07
N PHE A 54 -25.64 3.20 -19.40
CA PHE A 54 -24.87 4.43 -19.18
C PHE A 54 -24.99 5.45 -20.33
N GLY A 55 -25.60 5.05 -21.47
CA GLY A 55 -25.79 5.91 -22.65
C GLY A 55 -24.48 6.24 -23.39
N THR A 56 -23.39 5.51 -23.14
CA THR A 56 -22.08 5.76 -23.73
C THR A 56 -21.23 4.48 -23.77
N PRO A 57 -20.34 4.31 -24.77
CA PRO A 57 -19.35 3.26 -24.76
C PRO A 57 -18.39 3.39 -23.55
N LEU A 58 -18.07 2.26 -22.92
CA LEU A 58 -17.12 2.19 -21.80
C LEU A 58 -15.79 1.56 -22.22
N PHE A 59 -15.78 0.83 -23.34
CA PHE A 59 -14.60 0.18 -23.87
C PHE A 59 -14.32 0.59 -25.31
N THR A 60 -13.04 0.65 -25.65
CA THR A 60 -12.55 0.83 -27.01
C THR A 60 -11.86 -0.46 -27.48
N ARG A 61 -11.95 -0.75 -28.77
CA ARG A 61 -11.22 -1.87 -29.37
C ARG A 61 -9.80 -1.43 -29.74
N SER A 62 -8.81 -2.19 -29.32
CA SER A 62 -7.41 -2.01 -29.70
C SER A 62 -6.85 -3.30 -30.33
N ALA A 63 -5.65 -3.25 -30.88
CA ALA A 63 -4.94 -4.43 -31.34
C ALA A 63 -4.68 -5.47 -30.21
N GLN A 64 -4.70 -5.02 -28.96
CA GLN A 64 -4.48 -5.84 -27.77
C GLN A 64 -5.80 -6.33 -27.13
N GLY A 65 -6.96 -6.01 -27.71
CA GLY A 65 -8.27 -6.39 -27.21
C GLY A 65 -9.15 -5.20 -26.82
N LEU A 66 -10.00 -5.39 -25.81
CA LEU A 66 -10.87 -4.35 -25.25
C LEU A 66 -10.12 -3.61 -24.13
N GLN A 67 -10.10 -2.29 -24.23
CA GLN A 67 -9.52 -1.42 -23.22
C GLN A 67 -10.58 -0.44 -22.70
N ALA A 68 -10.67 -0.29 -21.38
CA ALA A 68 -11.57 0.70 -20.78
C ALA A 68 -11.12 2.12 -21.15
N ASN A 69 -12.06 2.95 -21.62
CA ASN A 69 -11.87 4.39 -21.76
C ASN A 69 -11.97 5.07 -20.37
N ASP A 70 -11.85 6.41 -20.30
CA ASP A 70 -11.92 7.15 -19.03
C ASP A 70 -13.21 6.92 -18.26
N LEU A 71 -14.35 6.91 -18.95
CA LEU A 71 -15.65 6.61 -18.34
C LEU A 71 -15.73 5.15 -17.90
N GLY A 72 -15.21 4.23 -18.71
CA GLY A 72 -15.10 2.82 -18.36
C GLY A 72 -14.27 2.60 -17.10
N ARG A 73 -13.10 3.23 -16.98
CA ARG A 73 -12.26 3.19 -15.78
C ARG A 73 -13.00 3.70 -14.54
N CYS A 74 -13.74 4.80 -14.70
CA CYS A 74 -14.58 5.32 -13.62
C CYS A 74 -15.64 4.29 -13.19
N VAL A 75 -16.41 3.73 -14.12
CA VAL A 75 -17.46 2.73 -13.81
C VAL A 75 -16.86 1.46 -13.21
N ILE A 76 -15.72 0.98 -13.72
CA ILE A 76 -15.01 -0.20 -13.20
C ILE A 76 -14.52 0.01 -11.76
N ARG A 77 -13.99 1.19 -11.44
CA ARG A 77 -13.60 1.55 -10.07
C ARG A 77 -14.78 1.38 -9.11
N TYR A 78 -15.93 1.96 -9.43
CA TYR A 78 -17.15 1.79 -8.62
C TYR A 78 -17.69 0.36 -8.63
N ALA A 79 -17.55 -0.36 -9.73
CA ALA A 79 -17.92 -1.78 -9.79
C ALA A 79 -17.11 -2.64 -8.81
N ARG A 80 -15.80 -2.36 -8.67
CA ARG A 80 -14.93 -3.01 -7.69
C ARG A 80 -15.36 -2.68 -6.26
N LEU A 81 -15.68 -1.42 -5.97
CA LEU A 81 -16.13 -0.99 -4.65
C LEU A 81 -17.42 -1.71 -4.23
N ILE A 82 -18.44 -1.71 -5.09
CA ILE A 82 -19.72 -2.39 -4.84
C ILE A 82 -19.48 -3.90 -4.62
N HIS A 83 -18.58 -4.50 -5.39
CA HIS A 83 -18.24 -5.90 -5.23
C HIS A 83 -17.54 -6.19 -3.90
N SER A 84 -16.63 -5.30 -3.49
CA SER A 84 -15.94 -5.40 -2.20
C SER A 84 -16.88 -5.18 -1.02
N ASP A 85 -17.78 -4.19 -1.10
CA ASP A 85 -18.78 -3.95 -0.04
C ASP A 85 -19.69 -5.17 0.16
N LEU A 86 -20.04 -5.88 -0.93
CA LEU A 86 -20.79 -7.13 -0.83
C LEU A 86 -19.97 -8.28 -0.21
N ALA A 87 -18.66 -8.34 -0.48
CA ALA A 87 -17.77 -9.31 0.16
C ALA A 87 -17.64 -9.02 1.66
N HIS A 88 -17.44 -7.75 2.04
CA HIS A 88 -17.40 -7.33 3.43
C HIS A 88 -18.71 -7.62 4.17
N LEU A 89 -19.87 -7.32 3.55
CA LEU A 89 -21.18 -7.69 4.11
C LEU A 89 -21.27 -9.20 4.39
N HIS A 90 -20.82 -10.03 3.46
CA HIS A 90 -20.83 -11.47 3.61
C HIS A 90 -19.92 -11.94 4.77
N GLU A 91 -18.71 -11.37 4.85
CA GLU A 91 -17.74 -11.66 5.92
C GLU A 91 -18.27 -11.21 7.30
N GLU A 92 -18.86 -10.01 7.37
CA GLU A 92 -19.45 -9.48 8.60
C GLU A 92 -20.63 -10.36 9.07
N MET A 93 -21.53 -10.76 8.16
CA MET A 93 -22.60 -11.68 8.48
C MET A 93 -22.09 -13.03 8.99
N GLN A 94 -21.05 -13.60 8.35
CA GLN A 94 -20.42 -14.83 8.82
C GLN A 94 -19.82 -14.66 10.22
N SER A 95 -19.14 -13.54 10.46
CA SER A 95 -18.55 -13.21 11.75
C SER A 95 -19.60 -13.14 12.85
N ILE A 96 -20.71 -12.45 12.62
CA ILE A 96 -21.85 -12.38 13.55
C ILE A 96 -22.42 -13.78 13.85
N LEU A 97 -22.63 -14.61 12.81
CA LEU A 97 -23.15 -15.96 12.97
C LEU A 97 -22.23 -16.89 13.76
N GLN A 98 -20.92 -16.66 13.69
CA GLN A 98 -19.90 -17.43 14.38
C GLN A 98 -19.54 -16.87 15.77
N GLY A 99 -20.11 -15.71 16.15
CA GLY A 99 -19.79 -15.01 17.39
C GLY A 99 -18.41 -14.32 17.39
N HIS A 100 -17.82 -14.12 16.19
CA HIS A 100 -16.52 -13.45 16.05
C HIS A 100 -16.66 -11.92 15.96
N GLY A 101 -15.61 -11.20 16.35
CA GLY A 101 -15.60 -9.73 16.44
C GLY A 101 -15.50 -8.96 15.13
N GLY A 102 -15.55 -9.63 13.95
CA GLY A 102 -15.46 -8.99 12.64
C GLY A 102 -14.11 -9.16 11.94
N HIS A 103 -13.99 -8.56 10.74
CA HIS A 103 -12.78 -8.57 9.91
C HIS A 103 -12.25 -7.15 9.69
N LEU A 104 -10.92 -7.01 9.60
CA LEU A 104 -10.23 -5.75 9.35
C LEU A 104 -9.08 -5.99 8.37
N ALA A 105 -9.05 -5.28 7.25
CA ALA A 105 -7.96 -5.33 6.27
C ALA A 105 -7.16 -4.01 6.31
N ILE A 106 -5.88 -4.06 6.70
CA ILE A 106 -5.01 -2.90 6.78
C ILE A 106 -3.78 -3.05 5.89
N GLY A 107 -3.47 -1.98 5.14
CA GLY A 107 -2.24 -1.83 4.37
C GLY A 107 -1.21 -0.98 5.11
N THR A 108 0.08 -1.31 4.98
CA THR A 108 1.14 -0.49 5.57
C THR A 108 2.42 -0.54 4.73
N ILE A 109 3.12 0.59 4.66
CA ILE A 109 4.51 0.61 4.19
C ILE A 109 5.42 0.11 5.31
N ALA A 110 6.56 -0.47 4.95
CA ALA A 110 7.52 -1.06 5.90
C ALA A 110 7.82 -0.16 7.12
N GLY A 111 8.14 1.12 6.90
CA GLY A 111 8.50 2.06 7.96
C GLY A 111 7.41 2.32 8.99
N SER A 112 6.15 2.06 8.65
CA SER A 112 5.01 2.27 9.55
C SER A 112 4.55 1.00 10.26
N VAL A 113 5.17 -0.16 9.97
CA VAL A 113 4.84 -1.44 10.63
C VAL A 113 4.88 -1.33 12.16
N PRO A 114 5.91 -0.75 12.81
CA PRO A 114 5.95 -0.65 14.27
C PRO A 114 4.78 0.16 14.85
N LEU A 115 4.39 1.25 14.20
CA LEU A 115 3.22 2.06 14.61
C LEU A 115 1.93 1.24 14.50
N MET A 116 1.72 0.60 13.35
CA MET A 116 0.54 -0.23 13.08
C MET A 116 0.43 -1.38 14.08
N LEU A 117 1.53 -2.06 14.40
CA LEU A 117 1.52 -3.19 15.34
C LEU A 117 1.14 -2.75 16.77
N ARG A 118 1.60 -1.59 17.26
CA ARG A 118 1.18 -1.06 18.57
C ARG A 118 -0.31 -0.79 18.61
N ALA A 119 -0.83 -0.06 17.62
CA ALA A 119 -2.26 0.23 17.53
C ALA A 119 -3.10 -1.05 17.43
N LEU A 120 -2.65 -2.03 16.63
CA LEU A 120 -3.31 -3.31 16.49
C LEU A 120 -3.28 -4.14 17.78
N THR A 121 -2.18 -4.12 18.52
CA THR A 121 -2.08 -4.81 19.81
C THR A 121 -3.10 -4.24 20.80
N SER A 122 -3.21 -2.91 20.88
CA SER A 122 -4.22 -2.24 21.72
C SER A 122 -5.65 -2.59 21.29
N LEU A 123 -5.94 -2.60 19.99
CA LEU A 123 -7.23 -3.00 19.45
C LEU A 123 -7.58 -4.45 19.83
N ARG A 124 -6.64 -5.40 19.68
CA ARG A 124 -6.86 -6.81 20.00
C ARG A 124 -7.03 -7.09 21.48
N GLN A 125 -6.52 -6.26 22.37
CA GLN A 125 -6.82 -6.37 23.80
C GLN A 125 -8.29 -6.05 24.09
N MET A 126 -8.90 -5.13 23.35
CA MET A 126 -10.31 -4.76 23.51
C MET A 126 -11.24 -5.69 22.72
N GLN A 127 -10.78 -6.20 21.59
CA GLN A 127 -11.53 -7.03 20.66
C GLN A 127 -10.70 -8.28 20.30
N PRO A 128 -10.61 -9.29 21.19
CA PRO A 128 -9.69 -10.43 21.02
C PRO A 128 -10.06 -11.35 19.85
N GLU A 129 -11.33 -11.37 19.44
CA GLU A 129 -11.86 -12.29 18.44
C GLU A 129 -11.96 -11.71 17.03
N ILE A 130 -11.20 -10.63 16.75
CA ILE A 130 -11.16 -10.04 15.41
C ILE A 130 -10.22 -10.82 14.49
N SER A 131 -10.61 -10.94 13.23
CA SER A 131 -9.74 -11.37 12.13
C SER A 131 -9.06 -10.15 11.51
N VAL A 132 -7.74 -10.19 11.34
CA VAL A 132 -7.00 -9.07 10.77
C VAL A 132 -6.15 -9.55 9.60
N GLN A 133 -6.32 -8.92 8.45
CA GLN A 133 -5.43 -9.06 7.31
C GLN A 133 -4.47 -7.87 7.26
N ILE A 134 -3.17 -8.13 7.24
CA ILE A 134 -2.12 -7.12 7.09
C ILE A 134 -1.47 -7.30 5.74
N VAL A 135 -1.41 -6.21 4.97
CA VAL A 135 -0.72 -6.17 3.68
C VAL A 135 0.41 -5.16 3.78
N GLU A 136 1.66 -5.65 3.71
CA GLU A 136 2.84 -4.79 3.58
C GLU A 136 3.22 -4.68 2.11
N ASP A 137 3.23 -3.45 1.57
CA ASP A 137 3.58 -3.19 0.17
C ASP A 137 4.02 -1.72 -0.01
N ILE A 138 4.41 -1.34 -1.21
CA ILE A 138 4.70 0.05 -1.58
C ILE A 138 3.40 0.88 -1.71
N SER A 139 3.49 2.20 -1.47
CA SER A 139 2.32 3.10 -1.47
C SER A 139 1.42 2.99 -2.70
N PRO A 140 1.91 2.97 -3.95
CA PRO A 140 1.04 2.86 -5.11
C PRO A 140 0.19 1.57 -5.12
N ARG A 141 0.76 0.46 -4.63
CA ARG A 141 0.04 -0.81 -4.54
C ARG A 141 -1.03 -0.78 -3.44
N LEU A 142 -0.70 -0.20 -2.28
CA LEU A 142 -1.64 -0.05 -1.17
C LEU A 142 -2.82 0.85 -1.56
N LEU A 143 -2.56 1.99 -2.22
CA LEU A 143 -3.61 2.87 -2.72
C LEU A 143 -4.53 2.16 -3.72
N LYS A 144 -3.95 1.37 -4.63
CA LYS A 144 -4.74 0.57 -5.55
C LYS A 144 -5.65 -0.44 -4.82
N LEU A 145 -5.15 -1.12 -3.79
CA LEU A 145 -5.95 -2.05 -2.99
C LEU A 145 -7.06 -1.32 -2.21
N LEU A 146 -6.78 -0.11 -1.73
CA LEU A 146 -7.76 0.76 -1.08
C LEU A 146 -8.86 1.18 -2.08
N ASP A 147 -8.50 1.56 -3.31
CA ASP A 147 -9.44 1.90 -4.38
C ASP A 147 -10.30 0.72 -4.82
N GLU A 148 -9.75 -0.48 -4.77
CA GLU A 148 -10.47 -1.73 -5.03
C GLU A 148 -11.36 -2.17 -3.85
N GLY A 149 -11.31 -1.46 -2.71
CA GLY A 149 -12.03 -1.81 -1.48
C GLY A 149 -11.48 -3.03 -0.76
N ARG A 150 -10.29 -3.49 -1.09
CA ARG A 150 -9.61 -4.65 -0.49
C ARG A 150 -8.87 -4.32 0.79
N LEU A 151 -8.77 -3.04 1.13
CA LEU A 151 -8.27 -2.52 2.38
C LEU A 151 -9.29 -1.53 2.96
N ASP A 152 -9.46 -1.56 4.27
CA ASP A 152 -10.25 -0.58 5.03
C ASP A 152 -9.44 0.70 5.26
N LEU A 153 -8.18 0.52 5.65
CA LEU A 153 -7.21 1.58 5.95
C LEU A 153 -5.86 1.27 5.31
N ALA A 154 -5.11 2.29 4.99
CA ALA A 154 -3.71 2.16 4.59
C ALA A 154 -2.83 3.19 5.29
N ILE A 155 -1.62 2.81 5.68
CA ILE A 155 -0.57 3.74 6.08
C ILE A 155 0.41 3.83 4.91
N ALA A 156 0.33 4.92 4.16
CA ALA A 156 1.02 5.09 2.89
C ALA A 156 1.30 6.56 2.57
N ARG A 157 1.95 6.83 1.44
CA ARG A 157 2.08 8.18 0.86
C ARG A 157 1.11 8.33 -0.29
N THR A 158 0.49 9.49 -0.40
CA THR A 158 -0.41 9.81 -1.52
C THR A 158 0.33 10.42 -2.72
N SER A 159 1.62 10.74 -2.57
CA SER A 159 2.45 11.17 -3.68
C SER A 159 2.49 10.11 -4.77
N GLY A 160 2.09 10.48 -5.97
CA GLY A 160 1.94 9.56 -7.10
C GLY A 160 0.52 8.98 -7.28
N SER A 161 -0.44 9.32 -6.41
CA SER A 161 -1.86 9.07 -6.70
C SER A 161 -2.34 9.99 -7.82
N GLN A 162 -3.10 9.44 -8.76
CA GLN A 162 -3.78 10.24 -9.80
C GLN A 162 -5.00 10.99 -9.24
N HIS A 163 -5.52 10.57 -8.10
CA HIS A 163 -6.75 11.10 -7.49
C HIS A 163 -6.57 11.28 -5.96
N PRO A 164 -5.69 12.21 -5.51
CA PRO A 164 -5.46 12.41 -4.08
C PRO A 164 -6.70 12.88 -3.33
N ASP A 165 -7.62 13.57 -4.01
CA ASP A 165 -8.88 14.05 -3.43
C ASP A 165 -9.89 12.94 -3.12
N ASP A 166 -9.69 11.74 -3.63
CA ASP A 166 -10.54 10.57 -3.34
C ASP A 166 -10.28 9.98 -1.94
N TYR A 167 -9.28 10.51 -1.21
CA TYR A 167 -8.89 10.02 0.12
C TYR A 167 -9.12 11.05 1.23
N GLU A 168 -9.37 10.53 2.41
CA GLU A 168 -9.19 11.24 3.67
C GLU A 168 -7.87 10.80 4.29
N CYS A 169 -7.03 11.78 4.60
CA CYS A 169 -5.65 11.54 5.03
C CYS A 169 -5.40 12.18 6.39
N LEU A 170 -4.91 11.40 7.34
CA LEU A 170 -4.33 11.90 8.58
C LEU A 170 -2.81 11.84 8.45
N SER A 171 -2.16 12.99 8.32
CA SER A 171 -0.71 13.07 8.17
C SER A 171 0.00 12.57 9.42
N LEU A 172 1.03 11.73 9.22
CA LEU A 172 1.98 11.29 10.22
C LEU A 172 3.27 12.12 10.14
N HIS A 173 4.17 11.93 11.11
CA HIS A 173 5.46 12.59 11.06
C HIS A 173 6.30 12.13 9.86
N ALA A 174 7.18 13.01 9.37
CA ALA A 174 8.14 12.67 8.33
C ALA A 174 9.04 11.52 8.82
N GLU A 175 9.18 10.50 7.98
CA GLU A 175 10.00 9.34 8.29
C GLU A 175 11.49 9.70 8.18
N ARG A 176 12.24 9.45 9.26
CA ARG A 176 13.69 9.56 9.27
C ARG A 176 14.29 8.26 8.74
N LEU A 177 15.44 8.39 8.09
CA LEU A 177 16.27 7.25 7.73
C LEU A 177 17.39 7.09 8.76
N ALA A 178 17.74 5.85 9.02
CA ALA A 178 18.91 5.49 9.82
C ALA A 178 19.90 4.72 8.95
N LEU A 179 21.17 5.06 9.09
CA LEU A 179 22.26 4.28 8.56
C LEU A 179 22.51 3.11 9.52
N VAL A 180 22.62 1.91 8.97
CA VAL A 180 22.70 0.68 9.75
C VAL A 180 23.77 -0.26 9.21
N ALA A 181 24.30 -1.10 10.07
CA ALA A 181 25.27 -2.13 9.74
C ALA A 181 25.15 -3.31 10.71
N ALA A 182 25.90 -4.37 10.45
CA ALA A 182 26.03 -5.49 11.38
C ALA A 182 26.54 -5.02 12.76
N PRO A 183 26.22 -5.73 13.87
CA PRO A 183 26.69 -5.37 15.21
C PRO A 183 28.21 -5.28 15.36
N GLN A 184 28.95 -5.99 14.52
CA GLN A 184 30.43 -6.05 14.52
C GLN A 184 31.10 -5.17 13.46
N HIS A 185 30.34 -4.27 12.80
CA HIS A 185 30.89 -3.40 11.77
C HIS A 185 31.99 -2.48 12.30
N PRO A 186 33.11 -2.30 11.57
CA PRO A 186 34.27 -1.54 12.04
C PRO A 186 33.99 -0.09 12.45
N GLN A 187 33.04 0.57 11.78
CA GLN A 187 32.69 1.98 12.02
C GLN A 187 31.70 2.20 13.17
N GLN A 188 31.29 1.15 13.87
CA GLN A 188 30.27 1.25 14.92
C GLN A 188 30.66 2.20 16.07
N GLY A 189 31.95 2.28 16.41
CA GLY A 189 32.48 3.10 17.50
C GLY A 189 32.98 4.49 17.09
N ASN A 190 32.79 4.91 15.85
CA ASN A 190 33.27 6.19 15.33
C ASN A 190 32.26 7.34 15.57
N PRO A 191 32.41 8.17 16.61
CA PRO A 191 31.43 9.23 16.92
C PRO A 191 31.42 10.39 15.93
N ALA A 192 32.45 10.50 15.09
CA ALA A 192 32.58 11.52 14.05
C ALA A 192 32.39 10.94 12.65
N LEU A 193 31.60 9.87 12.51
CA LEU A 193 31.35 9.19 11.25
C LEU A 193 30.75 10.12 10.22
N SER A 194 31.30 10.10 9.02
CA SER A 194 30.83 10.81 7.83
C SER A 194 30.53 9.86 6.67
N LEU A 195 29.78 10.31 5.65
CA LEU A 195 29.57 9.52 4.43
C LEU A 195 30.89 9.18 3.72
N THR A 196 31.89 10.07 3.82
CA THR A 196 33.22 9.84 3.24
C THR A 196 33.90 8.62 3.82
N ASP A 197 33.76 8.38 5.13
CA ASP A 197 34.32 7.22 5.81
C ASP A 197 33.70 5.89 5.34
N LEU A 198 32.55 5.99 4.70
CA LEU A 198 31.77 4.85 4.19
C LEU A 198 31.94 4.62 2.68
N SER A 199 32.73 5.46 1.99
CA SER A 199 32.94 5.38 0.55
C SER A 199 33.60 4.05 0.10
N GLY A 200 34.36 3.41 0.97
CA GLY A 200 35.03 2.12 0.72
C GLY A 200 34.19 0.89 1.05
N TYR A 201 33.01 1.05 1.62
CA TYR A 201 32.12 -0.05 2.01
C TYR A 201 31.12 -0.40 0.91
N SER A 202 30.64 -1.62 0.91
CA SER A 202 29.54 -2.06 0.04
C SER A 202 28.18 -1.66 0.63
N TRP A 203 27.26 -1.29 -0.25
CA TRP A 203 25.97 -0.75 0.16
C TRP A 203 24.80 -1.65 -0.20
N VAL A 204 23.86 -1.81 0.72
CA VAL A 204 22.52 -2.33 0.45
C VAL A 204 21.56 -1.16 0.42
N VAL A 205 20.87 -0.96 -0.69
CA VAL A 205 20.02 0.21 -0.92
C VAL A 205 18.65 -0.19 -1.46
N TYR A 206 17.71 0.73 -1.39
CA TYR A 206 16.42 0.56 -2.05
C TYR A 206 16.53 0.69 -3.57
N PRO A 207 15.66 0.03 -4.35
CA PRO A 207 15.65 0.11 -5.80
C PRO A 207 15.46 1.54 -6.31
N THR A 208 16.05 1.82 -7.47
CA THR A 208 15.91 3.10 -8.17
C THR A 208 14.44 3.48 -8.34
N GLY A 209 14.12 4.77 -8.17
CA GLY A 209 12.75 5.28 -8.24
C GLY A 209 11.93 5.15 -6.95
N THR A 210 12.49 4.58 -5.89
CA THR A 210 11.85 4.61 -4.57
C THR A 210 12.19 5.90 -3.81
N PRO A 211 11.28 6.42 -2.95
CA PRO A 211 11.56 7.61 -2.14
C PRO A 211 12.80 7.46 -1.26
N MET A 212 13.04 6.28 -0.69
CA MET A 212 14.23 5.98 0.14
C MET A 212 15.52 6.11 -0.65
N ARG A 213 15.54 5.63 -1.91
CA ARG A 213 16.68 5.75 -2.80
C ARG A 213 16.96 7.21 -3.14
N THR A 214 15.93 7.97 -3.50
CA THR A 214 16.05 9.41 -3.83
C THR A 214 16.62 10.22 -2.66
N VAL A 215 16.20 9.92 -1.43
CA VAL A 215 16.74 10.56 -0.22
C VAL A 215 18.22 10.25 -0.07
N LEU A 216 18.65 9.01 -0.23
CA LEU A 216 20.05 8.61 -0.08
C LEU A 216 20.93 9.22 -1.21
N GLU A 217 20.46 9.22 -2.45
CA GLU A 217 21.17 9.85 -3.58
C GLU A 217 21.39 11.34 -3.35
N ARG A 218 20.40 12.03 -2.75
CA ARG A 218 20.53 13.45 -2.38
C ARG A 218 21.59 13.66 -1.30
N GLU A 219 21.65 12.82 -0.26
CA GLU A 219 22.69 12.87 0.78
C GLU A 219 24.10 12.76 0.20
N PHE A 220 24.30 11.79 -0.72
CA PHE A 220 25.60 11.66 -1.41
C PHE A 220 25.93 12.88 -2.26
N GLY A 221 24.94 13.42 -3.00
CA GLY A 221 25.10 14.62 -3.83
C GLY A 221 25.44 15.87 -2.99
N GLU A 222 24.75 16.08 -1.87
CA GLU A 222 25.01 17.21 -0.96
C GLU A 222 26.38 17.09 -0.27
N ALA A 223 26.85 15.85 -0.02
CA ALA A 223 28.20 15.60 0.47
C ALA A 223 29.30 15.70 -0.61
N GLY A 224 28.93 15.91 -1.88
CA GLY A 224 29.87 15.95 -3.01
C GLY A 224 30.48 14.59 -3.34
N LEU A 225 29.84 13.49 -2.97
CA LEU A 225 30.31 12.13 -3.18
C LEU A 225 29.58 11.44 -4.33
N GLU A 226 30.31 10.55 -5.04
CA GLU A 226 29.67 9.65 -6.00
C GLU A 226 28.83 8.59 -5.26
N PHE A 227 27.65 8.31 -5.81
CA PHE A 227 26.83 7.21 -5.29
C PHE A 227 27.55 5.85 -5.52
N PRO A 228 27.41 4.88 -4.61
CA PRO A 228 28.03 3.55 -4.75
C PRO A 228 27.77 2.92 -6.13
N ARG A 229 28.84 2.47 -6.81
CA ARG A 229 28.75 1.99 -8.21
C ARG A 229 28.05 0.66 -8.38
N TYR A 230 28.13 -0.23 -7.39
CA TYR A 230 27.61 -1.59 -7.44
C TYR A 230 26.86 -1.94 -6.15
N PRO A 231 25.78 -1.20 -5.83
CA PRO A 231 25.01 -1.49 -4.63
C PRO A 231 24.19 -2.77 -4.80
N LEU A 232 23.94 -3.47 -3.69
CA LEU A 232 22.91 -4.49 -3.64
C LEU A 232 21.56 -3.81 -3.49
N GLU A 233 20.61 -4.11 -4.37
CA GLU A 233 19.31 -3.46 -4.37
C GLU A 233 18.20 -4.40 -3.85
N THR A 234 17.47 -3.99 -2.83
CA THR A 234 16.31 -4.71 -2.31
C THR A 234 15.31 -3.77 -1.65
N SER A 235 14.02 -4.07 -1.78
CA SER A 235 12.94 -3.44 -0.98
C SER A 235 12.53 -4.29 0.23
N SER A 236 13.06 -5.49 0.35
CA SER A 236 12.74 -6.42 1.44
C SER A 236 13.59 -6.12 2.68
N THR A 237 12.94 -5.71 3.76
CA THR A 237 13.59 -5.51 5.06
C THR A 237 14.26 -6.80 5.54
N PHE A 238 13.61 -7.95 5.38
CA PHE A 238 14.20 -9.24 5.77
C PHE A 238 15.48 -9.56 4.99
N THR A 239 15.47 -9.37 3.66
CA THR A 239 16.65 -9.57 2.83
C THR A 239 17.78 -8.63 3.22
N MET A 240 17.48 -7.36 3.49
CA MET A 240 18.46 -6.38 3.95
C MET A 240 19.10 -6.79 5.28
N LEU A 241 18.29 -7.18 6.26
CA LEU A 241 18.78 -7.68 7.55
C LEU A 241 19.66 -8.94 7.39
N SER A 242 19.23 -9.88 6.55
CA SER A 242 20.00 -11.11 6.28
C SER A 242 21.36 -10.81 5.63
N LEU A 243 21.41 -9.90 4.66
CA LEU A 243 22.65 -9.48 4.02
C LEU A 243 23.62 -8.86 5.02
N LEU A 244 23.12 -7.98 5.91
CA LEU A 244 23.95 -7.36 6.96
C LEU A 244 24.51 -8.39 7.96
N GLN A 245 23.78 -9.48 8.22
CA GLN A 245 24.26 -10.55 9.11
C GLN A 245 25.34 -11.41 8.44
N GLU A 246 25.22 -11.65 7.12
CA GLU A 246 26.16 -12.46 6.36
C GLU A 246 27.48 -11.73 6.06
N ASP A 247 27.42 -10.42 5.79
CA ASP A 247 28.61 -9.61 5.46
C ASP A 247 28.71 -8.38 6.37
N PRO A 248 29.61 -8.41 7.38
CA PRO A 248 29.83 -7.28 8.28
C PRO A 248 30.42 -6.02 7.64
N GLN A 249 30.85 -6.08 6.38
CA GLN A 249 31.34 -4.91 5.64
C GLN A 249 30.23 -4.15 4.92
N LEU A 250 28.99 -4.65 4.96
CA LEU A 250 27.85 -3.99 4.36
C LEU A 250 27.30 -2.88 5.25
N VAL A 251 26.95 -1.77 4.61
CA VAL A 251 26.14 -0.71 5.21
C VAL A 251 24.81 -0.59 4.47
N ALA A 252 23.76 -0.20 5.17
CA ALA A 252 22.45 -0.04 4.60
C ALA A 252 21.76 1.20 5.15
N VAL A 253 20.68 1.64 4.45
CA VAL A 253 19.77 2.66 4.93
C VAL A 253 18.39 2.05 5.05
N MET A 254 17.72 2.30 6.17
CA MET A 254 16.34 1.88 6.39
C MET A 254 15.56 2.90 7.22
N PRO A 255 14.22 2.80 7.27
CA PRO A 255 13.42 3.61 8.18
C PRO A 255 13.91 3.52 9.61
N HIS A 256 14.03 4.67 10.27
CA HIS A 256 14.55 4.76 11.65
C HIS A 256 13.72 3.90 12.61
N SER A 257 12.41 3.82 12.44
CA SER A 257 11.51 3.01 13.26
C SER A 257 11.85 1.51 13.18
N ILE A 258 12.15 1.02 11.97
CA ILE A 258 12.60 -0.38 11.75
C ILE A 258 13.98 -0.59 12.32
N ALA A 259 14.90 0.36 12.10
CA ALA A 259 16.26 0.29 12.62
C ALA A 259 16.26 0.17 14.14
N CYS A 260 15.47 0.99 14.85
CA CYS A 260 15.32 0.92 16.31
C CYS A 260 14.79 -0.44 16.78
N SER A 261 13.75 -0.96 16.14
CA SER A 261 13.19 -2.27 16.49
C SER A 261 14.19 -3.40 16.26
N SER A 262 14.86 -3.40 15.10
CA SER A 262 15.85 -4.42 14.73
C SER A 262 17.10 -4.37 15.62
N GLU A 263 17.53 -3.17 16.03
CA GLU A 263 18.62 -2.98 16.99
C GLU A 263 18.24 -3.53 18.38
N GLY A 264 17.00 -3.32 18.82
CA GLY A 264 16.47 -3.89 20.06
C GLY A 264 16.49 -5.43 20.07
N PHE A 265 16.36 -6.07 18.90
CA PHE A 265 16.51 -7.52 18.74
C PHE A 265 17.96 -7.97 18.52
N GLY A 266 18.93 -7.04 18.50
CA GLY A 266 20.34 -7.36 18.28
C GLY A 266 20.69 -7.74 16.84
N LEU A 267 19.81 -7.48 15.87
CA LEU A 267 19.98 -7.85 14.46
C LEU A 267 20.90 -6.90 13.70
N LEU A 268 21.05 -5.68 14.16
CA LEU A 268 21.89 -4.65 13.56
C LEU A 268 22.32 -3.62 14.61
N ARG A 269 23.15 -2.65 14.18
CA ARG A 269 23.42 -1.41 14.91
C ARG A 269 23.17 -0.22 13.99
N ARG A 270 22.66 0.84 14.58
CA ARG A 270 22.61 2.14 13.91
C ARG A 270 23.99 2.77 13.99
N LEU A 271 24.48 3.23 12.85
CA LEU A 271 25.70 3.98 12.78
C LEU A 271 25.45 5.45 13.21
N PRO A 272 26.39 6.12 13.90
CA PRO A 272 26.18 7.46 14.45
C PRO A 272 26.33 8.57 13.39
N LEU A 273 25.57 8.45 12.31
CA LEU A 273 25.49 9.44 11.24
C LEU A 273 24.02 9.79 10.99
N ASP A 274 23.66 11.04 11.28
CA ASP A 274 22.31 11.56 11.01
C ASP A 274 22.21 12.05 9.57
N LEU A 275 21.36 11.37 8.80
CA LEU A 275 21.00 11.81 7.46
C LEU A 275 20.05 13.02 7.55
N GLN A 276 20.38 14.09 6.83
CA GLN A 276 19.63 15.35 6.86
C GLN A 276 18.39 15.31 5.98
N ALA A 277 18.48 14.60 4.86
CA ALA A 277 17.38 14.45 3.95
C ALA A 277 16.26 13.58 4.58
N ARG A 278 15.02 14.00 4.37
CA ARG A 278 13.84 13.34 4.93
C ARG A 278 12.93 12.88 3.82
N ASN A 279 12.27 11.77 4.05
CA ASN A 279 11.16 11.33 3.22
C ASN A 279 9.92 12.21 3.41
N GLU A 280 9.04 12.19 2.42
CA GLU A 280 7.69 12.73 2.60
C GLU A 280 6.98 12.03 3.76
N PRO A 281 6.17 12.79 4.53
CA PRO A 281 5.32 12.20 5.54
C PRO A 281 4.43 11.11 4.94
N CYS A 282 4.26 10.01 5.62
CA CYS A 282 3.17 9.10 5.31
C CYS A 282 1.89 9.56 6.02
N SER A 283 0.78 9.01 5.60
CA SER A 283 -0.54 9.30 6.17
C SER A 283 -1.29 8.01 6.45
N ILE A 284 -2.16 8.06 7.45
CA ILE A 284 -3.23 7.07 7.58
C ILE A 284 -4.32 7.50 6.59
N ILE A 285 -4.68 6.59 5.70
CA ILE A 285 -5.49 6.89 4.52
C ILE A 285 -6.70 5.97 4.49
N HIS A 286 -7.85 6.53 4.24
CA HIS A 286 -9.04 5.78 3.85
C HIS A 286 -9.79 6.52 2.73
N ARG A 287 -10.70 5.83 2.06
CA ARG A 287 -11.47 6.41 0.97
C ARG A 287 -12.43 7.47 1.49
N ARG A 288 -12.48 8.61 0.82
CA ARG A 288 -13.45 9.67 1.11
C ARG A 288 -14.87 9.18 0.79
N GLY A 289 -15.81 9.51 1.68
CA GLY A 289 -17.22 9.17 1.50
C GLY A 289 -17.57 7.70 1.70
N SER A 290 -16.61 6.82 2.05
CA SER A 290 -16.92 5.49 2.56
C SER A 290 -17.12 5.54 4.07
N SER A 291 -18.15 4.88 4.57
CA SER A 291 -18.27 4.63 6.02
C SER A 291 -17.23 3.58 6.41
N LEU A 292 -16.34 3.94 7.34
CA LEU A 292 -15.45 2.95 7.95
C LEU A 292 -16.28 1.95 8.78
N SER A 293 -15.87 0.69 8.75
CA SER A 293 -16.42 -0.29 9.69
C SER A 293 -16.13 0.14 11.15
N PRO A 294 -16.89 -0.34 12.14
CA PRO A 294 -16.61 -0.04 13.54
C PRO A 294 -15.17 -0.39 13.96
N LEU A 295 -14.63 -1.51 13.45
CA LEU A 295 -13.25 -1.92 13.72
C LEU A 295 -12.22 -1.00 13.07
N ALA A 296 -12.45 -0.59 11.82
CA ALA A 296 -11.56 0.35 11.13
C ALA A 296 -11.56 1.72 11.83
N SER A 297 -12.71 2.18 12.31
CA SER A 297 -12.82 3.43 13.09
C SER A 297 -12.05 3.34 14.41
N LEU A 298 -12.18 2.24 15.16
CA LEU A 298 -11.41 2.00 16.37
C LEU A 298 -9.91 1.94 16.12
N LEU A 299 -9.49 1.22 15.06
CA LEU A 299 -8.06 1.19 14.71
C LEU A 299 -7.54 2.58 14.35
N LEU A 300 -8.31 3.39 13.63
CA LEU A 300 -7.93 4.77 13.30
C LEU A 300 -7.71 5.61 14.57
N GLU A 301 -8.56 5.45 15.57
CA GLU A 301 -8.41 6.12 16.87
C GLU A 301 -7.13 5.67 17.61
N HIS A 302 -6.85 4.37 17.64
CA HIS A 302 -5.62 3.84 18.22
C HIS A 302 -4.38 4.35 17.50
N LEU A 303 -4.38 4.37 16.17
CA LEU A 303 -3.28 4.92 15.36
C LEU A 303 -3.04 6.41 15.66
N ARG A 304 -4.10 7.21 15.86
CA ARG A 304 -4.01 8.62 16.27
C ARG A 304 -3.38 8.77 17.65
N SER A 305 -3.81 7.95 18.59
CA SER A 305 -3.28 7.98 19.97
C SER A 305 -1.79 7.60 20.01
N GLU A 306 -1.40 6.55 19.30
CA GLU A 306 0.00 6.12 19.18
C GLU A 306 0.87 7.19 18.51
N GLN A 307 0.35 7.88 17.49
CA GLN A 307 1.05 9.00 16.86
C GLN A 307 1.32 10.13 17.83
N GLN A 308 0.33 10.52 18.65
CA GLN A 308 0.48 11.58 19.64
C GLN A 308 1.46 11.22 20.75
N ALA A 309 1.57 9.95 21.11
CA ALA A 309 2.52 9.48 22.10
C ALA A 309 3.99 9.47 21.61
N LEU A 310 4.21 9.52 20.31
CA LEU A 310 5.54 9.52 19.67
C LEU A 310 6.07 10.93 19.32
N GLY A 311 5.24 11.95 19.36
CA GLY A 311 5.60 13.35 19.06
C GLY A 311 5.90 14.14 20.30
#